data_53ea364e6b85cb483dd84ac75615a723
#
_entry.id   53ea364e6b85cb483dd84ac75615a723
#
_cell.length_a   1.000
_cell.length_b   1.000
_cell.length_c   1.000
_cell.angle_alpha   90.00
_cell.angle_beta   90.00
_cell.angle_gamma   90.00
#
_symmetry.space_group_name_H-M   'P 1'
#
loop_
_entity.id
_entity.type
_entity.pdbx_description
1 polymer ?
#
loop_
_entity_poly.entity_id
_entity_poly.type
_entity_poly.pdbx_seq_one_letter_code
_entity_poly.pdbx_strand_id
1 'polypeptide(L)'
;MCIRDSNIPAKYIELELTESIIFDNFDILIDIMNNLKKIGFLISMDDFGSGYSSLNMLKEIPMDILKLDQKFIMETYNSKRSKIIVTKVIEMAKELGMKVISEGVETEEQFKLLKEVKCDMAQGYLFGKPMPIEEFEHLIVSNLVRG
;
A
#
# COMPACT_ATOMS: atom_id res chain seq x y z
N MET A 1 -19.42 13.37 -3.29
CA MET A 1 -19.31 12.45 -4.45
C MET A 1 -20.00 11.15 -4.06
N CYS A 2 -21.04 10.78 -4.75
CA CYS A 2 -21.74 9.54 -4.42
C CYS A 2 -21.18 8.42 -5.32
N ILE A 3 -20.41 7.48 -4.74
CA ILE A 3 -19.83 6.34 -5.47
C ILE A 3 -20.91 5.58 -6.25
N ARG A 4 -22.14 5.52 -5.71
CA ARG A 4 -23.28 4.86 -6.34
C ARG A 4 -23.70 5.49 -7.67
N ASP A 5 -23.48 6.80 -7.84
CA ASP A 5 -23.94 7.54 -9.02
C ASP A 5 -22.91 7.52 -10.16
N SER A 6 -21.67 7.07 -9.90
CA SER A 6 -20.58 7.05 -10.87
C SER A 6 -20.56 5.83 -11.78
N ASN A 7 -21.32 4.78 -11.44
CA ASN A 7 -21.26 3.45 -12.09
C ASN A 7 -19.86 2.81 -12.10
N ILE A 8 -18.94 3.27 -11.23
CA ILE A 8 -17.62 2.67 -11.08
C ILE A 8 -17.76 1.39 -10.22
N PRO A 9 -17.36 0.23 -10.72
CA PRO A 9 -17.37 -1.00 -9.93
C PRO A 9 -16.52 -0.88 -8.67
N ALA A 10 -17.04 -1.33 -7.52
CA ALA A 10 -16.37 -1.23 -6.22
C ALA A 10 -14.95 -1.81 -6.22
N LYS A 11 -14.68 -2.84 -7.02
CA LYS A 11 -13.36 -3.49 -7.17
C LYS A 11 -12.25 -2.56 -7.68
N TYR A 12 -12.57 -1.40 -8.20
CA TYR A 12 -11.62 -0.37 -8.64
C TYR A 12 -11.44 0.75 -7.62
N ILE A 13 -12.09 0.62 -6.47
CA ILE A 13 -12.02 1.62 -5.40
C ILE A 13 -11.31 0.97 -4.21
N GLU A 14 -10.25 1.61 -3.77
CA GLU A 14 -9.48 1.27 -2.58
C GLU A 14 -9.87 2.22 -1.45
N LEU A 15 -10.13 1.66 -0.27
CA LEU A 15 -10.44 2.40 0.94
C LEU A 15 -9.22 2.32 1.86
N GLU A 16 -8.63 3.46 2.15
CA GLU A 16 -7.43 3.56 2.95
C GLU A 16 -7.77 3.80 4.42
N LEU A 17 -7.12 3.05 5.30
CA LEU A 17 -7.19 3.20 6.76
C LEU A 17 -5.83 3.62 7.27
N THR A 18 -5.80 4.64 8.12
CA THR A 18 -4.58 4.98 8.86
C THR A 18 -4.50 4.20 10.17
N GLU A 19 -3.29 3.93 10.66
CA GLU A 19 -3.07 3.22 11.93
C GLU A 19 -3.85 3.81 13.11
N SER A 20 -4.03 5.13 13.14
CA SER A 20 -4.66 5.85 14.25
C SER A 20 -6.16 5.55 14.42
N ILE A 21 -6.85 5.14 13.37
CA ILE A 21 -8.30 4.85 13.42
C ILE A 21 -8.60 3.54 14.17
N ILE A 22 -7.62 2.66 14.30
CA ILE A 22 -7.81 1.27 14.72
C ILE A 22 -7.97 1.12 16.24
N PHE A 23 -7.59 2.14 17.03
CA PHE A 23 -7.59 2.04 18.49
C PHE A 23 -8.97 2.13 19.16
N ASP A 24 -9.97 2.69 18.48
CA ASP A 24 -11.32 2.84 19.02
C ASP A 24 -12.30 1.87 18.33
N ASN A 25 -12.85 0.90 19.08
CA ASN A 25 -13.89 -0.04 18.62
C ASN A 25 -13.44 -1.03 17.52
N PHE A 26 -12.36 -1.75 17.77
CA PHE A 26 -11.73 -2.71 16.85
C PHE A 26 -12.71 -3.72 16.23
N ASP A 27 -13.59 -4.34 17.03
CA ASP A 27 -14.55 -5.35 16.53
C ASP A 27 -15.56 -4.74 15.54
N ILE A 28 -16.04 -3.54 15.81
CA ILE A 28 -16.97 -2.82 14.91
C ILE A 28 -16.25 -2.49 13.58
N LEU A 29 -14.99 -2.10 13.65
CA LEU A 29 -14.21 -1.82 12.46
C LEU A 29 -14.06 -3.05 11.57
N ILE A 30 -13.73 -4.21 12.14
CA ILE A 30 -13.62 -5.48 11.42
C ILE A 30 -14.94 -5.84 10.72
N ASP A 31 -16.07 -5.68 11.40
CA ASP A 31 -17.39 -5.95 10.82
C ASP A 31 -17.70 -5.03 9.64
N ILE A 32 -17.40 -3.74 9.77
CA ILE A 32 -17.55 -2.76 8.69
C ILE A 32 -16.68 -3.16 7.49
N MET A 33 -15.39 -3.47 7.73
CA MET A 33 -14.46 -3.86 6.67
C MET A 33 -14.92 -5.13 5.94
N ASN A 34 -15.36 -6.16 6.67
CA ASN A 34 -15.90 -7.37 6.09
C ASN A 34 -17.12 -7.10 5.20
N ASN A 35 -17.98 -6.18 5.60
CA ASN A 35 -19.15 -5.78 4.80
C ASN A 35 -18.74 -5.01 3.54
N LEU A 36 -17.75 -4.12 3.63
CA LEU A 36 -17.20 -3.39 2.48
C LEU A 36 -16.54 -4.35 1.48
N LYS A 37 -15.79 -5.33 1.96
CA LYS A 37 -15.19 -6.37 1.10
C LYS A 37 -16.25 -7.23 0.39
N LYS A 38 -17.36 -7.57 1.05
CA LYS A 38 -18.48 -8.28 0.39
C LYS A 38 -19.10 -7.48 -0.75
N ILE A 39 -19.07 -6.14 -0.68
CA ILE A 39 -19.51 -5.25 -1.76
C ILE A 39 -18.48 -5.23 -2.90
N GLY A 40 -17.22 -5.58 -2.61
CA GLY A 40 -16.13 -5.67 -3.58
C GLY A 40 -15.09 -4.56 -3.48
N PHE A 41 -15.12 -3.71 -2.44
CA PHE A 41 -14.06 -2.73 -2.19
C PHE A 41 -12.75 -3.42 -1.82
N LEU A 42 -11.64 -2.83 -2.23
CA LEU A 42 -10.31 -3.14 -1.71
C LEU A 42 -10.07 -2.31 -0.45
N ILE A 43 -9.36 -2.90 0.51
CA ILE A 43 -9.01 -2.23 1.76
C ILE A 43 -7.50 -2.23 1.92
N SER A 44 -6.93 -1.05 2.16
CA SER A 44 -5.52 -0.88 2.43
C SER A 44 -5.28 -0.26 3.80
N MET A 45 -4.12 -0.56 4.36
CA MET A 45 -3.56 0.16 5.49
C MET A 45 -2.50 1.11 5.01
N ASP A 46 -2.68 2.38 5.32
CA ASP A 46 -1.77 3.46 4.96
C ASP A 46 -0.75 3.75 6.07
N ASP A 47 0.41 4.30 5.69
CA ASP A 47 1.49 4.75 6.57
C ASP A 47 2.05 3.66 7.52
N PHE A 48 1.99 2.38 7.14
CA PHE A 48 2.50 1.31 7.99
C PHE A 48 3.99 1.47 8.28
N GLY A 49 4.33 1.45 9.58
CA GLY A 49 5.70 1.63 10.05
C GLY A 49 6.05 3.06 10.45
N SER A 50 5.14 4.02 10.28
CA SER A 50 5.34 5.41 10.74
C SER A 50 5.15 5.59 12.25
N GLY A 51 4.49 4.61 12.92
CA GLY A 51 4.13 4.65 14.32
C GLY A 51 4.33 3.33 15.06
N TYR A 52 3.44 3.05 15.99
CA TYR A 52 3.42 1.81 16.79
C TYR A 52 2.59 0.71 16.10
N SER A 53 2.92 0.37 14.86
CA SER A 53 2.24 -0.71 14.13
C SER A 53 2.28 -2.01 14.93
N SER A 54 1.10 -2.52 15.25
CA SER A 54 0.97 -3.78 15.98
C SER A 54 0.88 -4.94 14.99
N LEU A 55 1.69 -5.98 15.17
CA LEU A 55 1.55 -7.24 14.43
C LEU A 55 0.16 -7.88 14.59
N ASN A 56 -0.52 -7.58 15.72
CA ASN A 56 -1.90 -8.02 15.92
C ASN A 56 -2.86 -7.42 14.89
N MET A 57 -2.60 -6.20 14.42
CA MET A 57 -3.40 -5.57 13.37
C MET A 57 -3.33 -6.35 12.07
N LEU A 58 -2.13 -6.75 11.65
CA LEU A 58 -1.93 -7.54 10.42
C LEU A 58 -2.62 -8.91 10.50
N LYS A 59 -2.74 -9.48 11.70
CA LYS A 59 -3.40 -10.76 11.94
C LYS A 59 -4.93 -10.68 11.87
N GLU A 60 -5.53 -9.64 12.46
CA GLU A 60 -6.97 -9.59 12.70
C GLU A 60 -7.73 -8.79 11.62
N ILE A 61 -7.07 -7.81 10.96
CA ILE A 61 -7.73 -6.92 10.03
C ILE A 61 -7.76 -7.54 8.62
N PRO A 62 -8.92 -7.63 7.95
CA PRO A 62 -9.06 -8.24 6.62
C PRO A 62 -8.62 -7.29 5.50
N MET A 63 -7.32 -6.92 5.48
CA MET A 63 -6.73 -6.04 4.48
C MET A 63 -6.36 -6.78 3.20
N ASP A 64 -6.37 -6.06 2.08
CA ASP A 64 -5.91 -6.52 0.78
C ASP A 64 -4.53 -5.97 0.42
N ILE A 65 -4.20 -4.78 0.95
CA ILE A 65 -2.99 -4.03 0.60
C ILE A 65 -2.37 -3.45 1.87
N LEU A 66 -1.04 -3.57 1.98
CA LEU A 66 -0.21 -2.92 3.00
C LEU A 66 0.66 -1.87 2.33
N LYS A 67 0.48 -0.59 2.69
CA LYS A 67 1.24 0.54 2.18
C LYS A 67 2.34 0.90 3.19
N LEU A 68 3.59 0.71 2.79
CA LEU A 68 4.74 0.98 3.63
C LEU A 68 5.17 2.44 3.49
N ASP A 69 5.25 3.13 4.63
CA ASP A 69 5.73 4.51 4.68
C ASP A 69 7.19 4.62 4.18
N GLN A 70 7.49 5.71 3.48
CA GLN A 70 8.82 5.98 2.94
C GLN A 70 9.91 5.92 4.01
N LYS A 71 9.68 6.46 5.21
CA LYS A 71 10.69 6.49 6.29
C LYS A 71 11.03 5.09 6.75
N PHE A 72 10.01 4.20 6.86
CA PHE A 72 10.21 2.81 7.24
C PHE A 72 11.16 2.08 6.27
N ILE A 73 11.01 2.34 4.98
CA ILE A 73 11.92 1.80 3.95
C ILE A 73 13.30 2.46 4.02
N MET A 74 13.37 3.79 4.20
CA MET A 74 14.63 4.52 4.22
C MET A 74 15.54 4.13 5.38
N GLU A 75 14.99 3.69 6.51
CA GLU A 75 15.77 3.16 7.63
C GLU A 75 16.62 1.94 7.26
N THR A 76 16.25 1.20 6.21
CA THR A 76 16.99 0.03 5.74
C THR A 76 18.38 0.38 5.22
N TYR A 77 18.59 1.59 4.72
CA TYR A 77 19.91 2.06 4.29
C TYR A 77 20.87 2.25 5.45
N ASN A 78 20.35 2.57 6.62
CA ASN A 78 21.14 2.92 7.79
C ASN A 78 21.48 1.70 8.68
N SER A 79 20.78 0.58 8.48
CA SER A 79 20.90 -0.56 9.40
C SER A 79 20.56 -1.89 8.74
N LYS A 80 21.50 -2.85 8.83
CA LYS A 80 21.24 -4.24 8.46
C LYS A 80 20.04 -4.83 9.21
N ARG A 81 19.84 -4.41 10.46
CA ARG A 81 18.71 -4.85 11.30
C ARG A 81 17.39 -4.34 10.73
N SER A 82 17.31 -3.07 10.32
CA SER A 82 16.11 -2.50 9.70
C SER A 82 15.79 -3.20 8.38
N LYS A 83 16.79 -3.50 7.55
CA LYS A 83 16.59 -4.27 6.32
C LYS A 83 15.98 -5.65 6.59
N ILE A 84 16.45 -6.36 7.63
CA ILE A 84 15.86 -7.66 8.01
C ILE A 84 14.42 -7.49 8.44
N ILE A 85 14.09 -6.48 9.25
CA ILE A 85 12.73 -6.22 9.73
C ILE A 85 11.78 -5.94 8.56
N VAL A 86 12.15 -5.00 7.69
CA VAL A 86 11.34 -4.64 6.52
C VAL A 86 11.11 -5.86 5.61
N THR A 87 12.18 -6.64 5.33
CA THR A 87 12.06 -7.86 4.53
C THR A 87 11.05 -8.83 5.15
N LYS A 88 11.12 -9.04 6.47
CA LYS A 88 10.22 -9.97 7.17
C LYS A 88 8.78 -9.45 7.24
N VAL A 89 8.57 -8.15 7.34
CA VAL A 89 7.24 -7.54 7.27
C VAL A 89 6.62 -7.78 5.90
N ILE A 90 7.38 -7.55 4.82
CA ILE A 90 6.91 -7.78 3.44
C ILE A 90 6.58 -9.26 3.23
N GLU A 91 7.46 -10.17 3.61
CA GLU A 91 7.23 -11.62 3.49
C GLU A 91 5.96 -12.03 4.24
N MET A 92 5.80 -11.59 5.48
CA MET A 92 4.64 -11.91 6.32
C MET A 92 3.34 -11.37 5.72
N ALA A 93 3.32 -10.11 5.26
CA ALA A 93 2.14 -9.53 4.62
C ALA A 93 1.72 -10.35 3.39
N LYS A 94 2.67 -10.78 2.56
CA LYS A 94 2.43 -11.61 1.39
C LYS A 94 1.92 -13.01 1.75
N GLU A 95 2.46 -13.64 2.79
CA GLU A 95 1.98 -14.93 3.30
C GLU A 95 0.55 -14.83 3.85
N LEU A 96 0.16 -13.67 4.38
CA LEU A 96 -1.21 -13.37 4.79
C LEU A 96 -2.15 -13.01 3.62
N GLY A 97 -1.65 -13.05 2.37
CA GLY A 97 -2.43 -12.78 1.17
C GLY A 97 -2.58 -11.32 0.78
N MET A 98 -1.84 -10.42 1.43
CA MET A 98 -1.84 -8.99 1.12
C MET A 98 -0.84 -8.69 0.00
N LYS A 99 -1.12 -7.65 -0.79
CA LYS A 99 -0.11 -6.99 -1.63
C LYS A 99 0.60 -5.93 -0.82
N VAL A 100 1.88 -5.69 -1.12
CA VAL A 100 2.68 -4.68 -0.45
C VAL A 100 3.08 -3.59 -1.43
N ILE A 101 2.78 -2.34 -1.08
CA ILE A 101 3.15 -1.14 -1.83
C ILE A 101 4.13 -0.33 -0.98
N SER A 102 5.23 0.14 -1.56
CA SER A 102 6.06 1.18 -0.95
C SER A 102 5.73 2.52 -1.57
N GLU A 103 5.49 3.51 -0.73
CA GLU A 103 5.22 4.88 -1.16
C GLU A 103 6.45 5.78 -1.09
N GLY A 104 6.37 6.94 -1.77
CA GLY A 104 7.41 7.97 -1.74
C GLY A 104 8.73 7.56 -2.38
N VAL A 105 8.71 6.70 -3.39
CA VAL A 105 9.92 6.28 -4.12
C VAL A 105 10.37 7.40 -5.06
N GLU A 106 11.55 7.96 -4.81
CA GLU A 106 12.10 9.10 -5.56
C GLU A 106 13.37 8.79 -6.32
N THR A 107 14.10 7.72 -5.93
CA THR A 107 15.40 7.38 -6.53
C THR A 107 15.48 5.94 -7.02
N GLU A 108 16.36 5.71 -7.99
CA GLU A 108 16.66 4.36 -8.51
C GLU A 108 17.24 3.44 -7.43
N GLU A 109 18.00 3.98 -6.47
CA GLU A 109 18.54 3.21 -5.36
C GLU A 109 17.43 2.67 -4.47
N GLN A 110 16.42 3.50 -4.15
CA GLN A 110 15.23 3.06 -3.41
C GLN A 110 14.50 1.95 -4.16
N PHE A 111 14.30 2.12 -5.46
CA PHE A 111 13.64 1.12 -6.28
C PHE A 111 14.42 -0.21 -6.35
N LYS A 112 15.76 -0.17 -6.45
CA LYS A 112 16.60 -1.38 -6.39
C LYS A 112 16.43 -2.10 -5.07
N LEU A 113 16.43 -1.36 -3.95
CA LEU A 113 16.21 -1.95 -2.63
C LEU A 113 14.85 -2.65 -2.55
N LEU A 114 13.76 -2.01 -3.05
CA LEU A 114 12.43 -2.60 -3.06
C LEU A 114 12.38 -3.92 -3.86
N LYS A 115 13.11 -3.99 -4.97
CA LYS A 115 13.27 -5.25 -5.72
C LYS A 115 14.01 -6.33 -4.90
N GLU A 116 15.07 -5.95 -4.17
CA GLU A 116 15.82 -6.89 -3.32
C GLU A 116 14.96 -7.46 -2.20
N VAL A 117 14.12 -6.63 -1.55
CA VAL A 117 13.20 -7.06 -0.49
C VAL A 117 11.89 -7.64 -1.04
N LYS A 118 11.74 -7.75 -2.38
CA LYS A 118 10.59 -8.34 -3.07
C LYS A 118 9.26 -7.65 -2.76
N CYS A 119 9.27 -6.33 -2.64
CA CYS A 119 8.05 -5.53 -2.59
C CYS A 119 7.26 -5.69 -3.89
N ASP A 120 5.93 -5.79 -3.82
CA ASP A 120 5.10 -6.08 -4.99
C ASP A 120 4.93 -4.86 -5.90
N MET A 121 4.77 -3.68 -5.30
CA MET A 121 4.52 -2.43 -6.01
C MET A 121 5.32 -1.27 -5.38
N ALA A 122 5.55 -0.24 -6.19
CA ALA A 122 6.20 0.98 -5.76
C ALA A 122 5.49 2.18 -6.37
N GLN A 123 5.30 3.23 -5.56
CA GLN A 123 4.67 4.49 -5.96
C GLN A 123 5.54 5.66 -5.54
N GLY A 124 5.72 6.64 -6.42
CA GLY A 124 6.46 7.86 -6.09
C GLY A 124 6.93 8.64 -7.32
N TYR A 125 7.62 9.73 -7.06
CA TYR A 125 8.05 10.68 -8.08
C TYR A 125 9.08 10.12 -9.07
N LEU A 126 9.72 9.00 -8.73
CA LEU A 126 10.58 8.29 -9.67
C LEU A 126 9.81 7.85 -10.92
N PHE A 127 8.55 7.48 -10.79
CA PHE A 127 7.71 6.99 -11.88
C PHE A 127 6.91 8.10 -12.55
N GLY A 128 6.52 9.11 -11.80
CA GLY A 128 5.78 10.27 -12.28
C GLY A 128 5.23 11.11 -11.14
N LYS A 129 5.19 12.41 -11.33
CA LYS A 129 4.49 13.33 -10.43
C LYS A 129 3.00 13.34 -10.79
N PRO A 130 2.12 13.77 -9.86
CA PRO A 130 0.72 14.03 -10.20
C PRO A 130 0.63 14.92 -11.43
N MET A 131 -0.17 14.52 -12.41
CA MET A 131 -0.28 15.19 -13.70
C MET A 131 -1.74 15.16 -14.20
N PRO A 132 -2.13 16.04 -15.14
CA PRO A 132 -3.40 15.99 -15.82
C PRO A 132 -3.64 14.65 -16.51
N ILE A 133 -4.92 14.28 -16.70
CA ILE A 133 -5.29 12.96 -17.24
C ILE A 133 -4.73 12.73 -18.65
N GLU A 134 -4.67 13.76 -19.47
CA GLU A 134 -4.17 13.71 -20.84
C GLU A 134 -2.68 13.36 -20.88
N GLU A 135 -1.89 13.93 -19.95
CA GLU A 135 -0.46 13.64 -19.83
C GLU A 135 -0.25 12.21 -19.31
N PHE A 136 -1.08 11.76 -18.37
CA PHE A 136 -1.03 10.41 -17.83
C PHE A 136 -1.34 9.35 -18.89
N GLU A 137 -2.35 9.58 -19.73
CA GLU A 137 -2.68 8.69 -20.85
C GLU A 137 -1.51 8.57 -21.83
N HIS A 138 -0.86 9.68 -22.16
CA HIS A 138 0.35 9.67 -23.00
C HIS A 138 1.50 8.88 -22.37
N LEU A 139 1.71 9.04 -21.06
CA LEU A 139 2.75 8.29 -20.33
C LEU A 139 2.50 6.79 -20.37
N ILE A 140 1.26 6.33 -20.15
CA ILE A 140 0.89 4.91 -20.19
C ILE A 140 1.16 4.36 -21.60
N VAL A 141 0.63 5.02 -22.63
CA VAL A 141 0.78 4.55 -24.02
C VAL A 141 2.25 4.45 -24.41
N SER A 142 3.07 5.45 -24.05
CA SER A 142 4.51 5.46 -24.37
C SER A 142 5.29 4.32 -23.67
N ASN A 143 4.89 3.91 -22.47
CA ASN A 143 5.50 2.82 -21.73
C ASN A 143 5.04 1.44 -22.25
N LEU A 144 3.79 1.31 -22.69
CA LEU A 144 3.27 0.07 -23.29
C LEU A 144 3.94 -0.26 -24.64
N VAL A 145 4.40 0.75 -25.38
CA VAL A 145 5.08 0.56 -26.68
C VAL A 145 6.56 0.18 -26.52
N ARG A 146 7.15 0.37 -25.34
CA ARG A 146 8.56 0.08 -25.04
C ARG A 146 8.83 -1.29 -24.41
N GLY A 147 7.81 -2.04 -24.04
CA GLY A 147 7.87 -3.39 -23.48
C GLY A 147 7.50 -4.44 -24.50
#